data_208d37d227b3be7ad0a4ce22f9effbcb
#
_entry.id   208d37d227b3be7ad0a4ce22f9effbcb
#
_cell.length_a   1.000
_cell.length_b   1.000
_cell.length_c   1.000
_cell.angle_alpha   90.00
_cell.angle_beta   90.00
_cell.angle_gamma   90.00
#
_symmetry.space_group_name_H-M   'P 1'
#
loop_
_entity.id
_entity.type
_entity.pdbx_description
1 polymer ?
#
loop_
_entity_poly.entity_id
_entity_poly.type
_entity_poly.pdbx_seq_one_letter_code
_entity_poly.pdbx_strand_id
1 'polypeptide(L)'
;GEVEPEPNNFFGGDFEGVIAHLDYLVDLGINGIYFTPIFKSPSNHKYDTIDYFEIDPQFGTKEDLKRLVSECHNRGIKIMLDAVFNHSGYYFAPFQDVLEKGQQSEYADWFYPHNFPLQGGERPNYEAFAFVASMPKLNTQSPEVKKYLLDVSAYWINEFDIDGWRLDVANEVDHQFWREFRTVVRQQKPDI
;
A
#
# COMPACT_ATOMS: atom_id res chain seq x y z
N GLY A 1 -7.96 25.73 18.75
CA GLY A 1 -7.59 24.74 19.76
C GLY A 1 -6.94 23.57 19.09
N GLU A 2 -5.76 23.18 19.55
CA GLU A 2 -5.08 21.97 19.06
C GLU A 2 -5.94 20.77 19.47
N VAL A 3 -6.45 20.06 18.47
CA VAL A 3 -7.10 18.77 18.69
C VAL A 3 -5.99 17.74 18.74
N GLU A 4 -5.92 16.94 19.80
CA GLU A 4 -4.97 15.82 19.84
C GLU A 4 -5.29 14.85 18.69
N PRO A 5 -4.27 14.38 17.95
CA PRO A 5 -4.49 13.48 16.83
C PRO A 5 -5.00 12.12 17.33
N GLU A 6 -6.13 11.67 16.76
CA GLU A 6 -6.67 10.33 16.96
C GLU A 6 -6.46 9.48 15.66
N PRO A 7 -6.41 8.13 15.76
CA PRO A 7 -6.12 7.27 14.62
C PRO A 7 -7.07 7.42 13.42
N ASN A 8 -8.28 7.91 13.65
CA ASN A 8 -9.31 8.10 12.63
C ASN A 8 -9.45 9.56 12.17
N ASN A 9 -8.65 10.48 12.71
CA ASN A 9 -8.70 11.89 12.33
C ASN A 9 -7.88 12.11 11.06
N PHE A 10 -8.46 12.77 10.06
CA PHE A 10 -7.78 13.26 8.87
C PHE A 10 -7.57 14.76 8.99
N PHE A 11 -6.31 15.21 8.87
CA PHE A 11 -5.94 16.61 9.09
C PHE A 11 -5.79 17.41 7.79
N GLY A 12 -6.14 16.83 6.67
CA GLY A 12 -5.96 17.43 5.35
C GLY A 12 -4.63 17.00 4.71
N GLY A 13 -4.36 17.59 3.57
CA GLY A 13 -3.25 17.18 2.70
C GLY A 13 -3.72 16.21 1.63
N ASP A 14 -3.65 16.69 0.39
CA ASP A 14 -4.10 15.96 -0.78
C ASP A 14 -3.15 16.22 -1.96
N PHE A 15 -3.38 15.58 -3.09
CA PHE A 15 -2.54 15.73 -4.28
C PHE A 15 -2.56 17.16 -4.84
N GLU A 16 -3.70 17.85 -4.76
CA GLU A 16 -3.82 19.24 -5.16
C GLU A 16 -2.94 20.15 -4.31
N GLY A 17 -2.96 19.95 -3.00
CA GLY A 17 -2.11 20.71 -2.08
C GLY A 17 -0.64 20.49 -2.35
N VAL A 18 -0.21 19.27 -2.71
CA VAL A 18 1.19 19.01 -3.10
C VAL A 18 1.52 19.73 -4.39
N ILE A 19 0.66 19.66 -5.43
CA ILE A 19 0.86 20.36 -6.71
C ILE A 19 1.02 21.85 -6.47
N ALA A 20 0.19 22.45 -5.63
CA ALA A 20 0.24 23.88 -5.32
C ALA A 20 1.56 24.34 -4.66
N HIS A 21 2.31 23.39 -4.06
CA HIS A 21 3.56 23.68 -3.34
C HIS A 21 4.82 23.14 -4.03
N LEU A 22 4.72 22.62 -5.27
CA LEU A 22 5.87 22.04 -5.97
C LEU A 22 6.99 23.05 -6.22
N ASP A 23 6.67 24.29 -6.55
CA ASP A 23 7.70 25.32 -6.78
C ASP A 23 8.49 25.62 -5.50
N TYR A 24 7.84 25.62 -4.34
CA TYR A 24 8.52 25.72 -3.05
C TYR A 24 9.47 24.53 -2.82
N LEU A 25 9.07 23.32 -3.17
CA LEU A 25 9.92 22.12 -3.03
C LEU A 25 11.13 22.17 -3.97
N VAL A 26 10.94 22.70 -5.19
CA VAL A 26 12.04 22.93 -6.14
C VAL A 26 13.04 23.95 -5.58
N ASP A 27 12.56 25.08 -5.06
CA ASP A 27 13.40 26.11 -4.44
C ASP A 27 14.18 25.57 -3.24
N LEU A 28 13.61 24.61 -2.51
CA LEU A 28 14.26 23.91 -1.41
C LEU A 28 15.31 22.88 -1.89
N GLY A 29 15.36 22.57 -3.19
CA GLY A 29 16.28 21.61 -3.78
C GLY A 29 15.81 20.15 -3.71
N ILE A 30 14.51 19.92 -3.52
CA ILE A 30 13.92 18.57 -3.50
C ILE A 30 13.89 18.01 -4.94
N ASN A 31 14.36 16.76 -5.10
CA ASN A 31 14.36 16.06 -6.38
C ASN A 31 13.63 14.69 -6.33
N GLY A 32 13.02 14.38 -5.22
CA GLY A 32 12.18 13.18 -5.05
C GLY A 32 11.21 13.35 -3.89
N ILE A 33 10.00 12.82 -4.05
CA ILE A 33 8.95 12.78 -3.03
C ILE A 33 8.61 11.31 -2.77
N TYR A 34 8.71 10.90 -1.53
CA TYR A 34 8.15 9.64 -1.06
C TYR A 34 6.82 9.92 -0.38
N PHE A 35 5.76 9.28 -0.86
CA PHE A 35 4.47 9.28 -0.20
C PHE A 35 4.34 8.09 0.76
N THR A 36 3.95 8.35 2.01
CA THR A 36 3.37 7.30 2.86
C THR A 36 2.15 6.71 2.17
N PRO A 37 1.57 5.57 2.63
CA PRO A 37 0.55 4.86 1.86
C PRO A 37 -0.60 5.76 1.39
N ILE A 38 -0.94 5.64 0.11
CA ILE A 38 -2.03 6.41 -0.54
C ILE A 38 -3.23 5.56 -0.90
N PHE A 39 -3.13 4.23 -0.74
CA PHE A 39 -4.19 3.31 -1.12
C PHE A 39 -5.36 3.38 -0.14
N LYS A 40 -6.52 2.98 -0.62
CA LYS A 40 -7.76 3.00 0.16
C LYS A 40 -7.60 2.24 1.49
N SER A 41 -7.89 2.93 2.59
CA SER A 41 -7.68 2.44 3.95
C SER A 41 -8.56 3.20 4.95
N PRO A 42 -9.04 2.57 6.04
CA PRO A 42 -9.91 3.22 7.02
C PRO A 42 -9.15 4.13 8.00
N SER A 43 -7.86 3.89 8.24
CA SER A 43 -7.06 4.68 9.19
C SER A 43 -6.47 5.96 8.58
N ASN A 44 -5.97 6.84 9.42
CA ASN A 44 -5.24 8.04 8.97
C ASN A 44 -3.84 7.72 8.45
N HIS A 45 -3.18 6.69 8.98
CA HIS A 45 -1.84 6.27 8.55
C HIS A 45 -1.83 5.45 7.26
N LYS A 46 -2.96 4.86 6.87
CA LYS A 46 -3.19 4.09 5.62
C LYS A 46 -2.38 2.79 5.46
N TYR A 47 -1.70 2.29 6.49
CA TYR A 47 -0.98 1.02 6.43
C TYR A 47 -1.89 -0.22 6.50
N ASP A 48 -3.16 -0.08 6.80
CA ASP A 48 -4.18 -1.13 6.81
C ASP A 48 -5.00 -1.11 5.51
N THR A 49 -4.35 -1.41 4.41
CA THR A 49 -4.88 -1.32 3.04
C THR A 49 -6.07 -2.24 2.81
N ILE A 50 -7.16 -1.70 2.28
CA ILE A 50 -8.36 -2.45 1.89
C ILE A 50 -8.53 -2.64 0.39
N ASP A 51 -7.87 -1.80 -0.42
CA ASP A 51 -7.81 -1.96 -1.87
C ASP A 51 -6.48 -1.41 -2.41
N TYR A 52 -5.67 -2.28 -3.01
CA TYR A 52 -4.34 -1.93 -3.54
C TYR A 52 -4.38 -1.28 -4.92
N PHE A 53 -5.53 -1.29 -5.60
CA PHE A 53 -5.71 -0.67 -6.92
C PHE A 53 -6.47 0.65 -6.87
N GLU A 54 -6.93 1.07 -5.67
CA GLU A 54 -7.67 2.30 -5.47
C GLU A 54 -6.92 3.29 -4.57
N ILE A 55 -6.99 4.56 -4.94
CA ILE A 55 -6.51 5.67 -4.11
C ILE A 55 -7.54 5.94 -3.02
N ASP A 56 -7.08 6.26 -1.82
CA ASP A 56 -7.97 6.74 -0.77
C ASP A 56 -8.59 8.08 -1.20
N PRO A 57 -9.92 8.21 -1.18
CA PRO A 57 -10.61 9.42 -1.66
C PRO A 57 -10.24 10.70 -0.89
N GLN A 58 -9.63 10.57 0.28
CA GLN A 58 -9.12 11.72 1.04
C GLN A 58 -7.95 12.42 0.36
N PHE A 59 -7.22 11.74 -0.53
CA PHE A 59 -6.06 12.30 -1.25
C PHE A 59 -6.39 12.84 -2.64
N GLY A 60 -7.52 12.44 -3.21
CA GLY A 60 -7.94 12.81 -4.55
C GLY A 60 -8.26 11.60 -5.43
N THR A 61 -8.26 11.83 -6.73
CA THR A 61 -8.59 10.82 -7.75
C THR A 61 -7.34 10.27 -8.42
N LYS A 62 -7.52 9.23 -9.25
CA LYS A 62 -6.45 8.69 -10.11
C LYS A 62 -5.95 9.75 -11.11
N GLU A 63 -6.83 10.59 -11.61
CA GLU A 63 -6.52 11.71 -12.50
C GLU A 63 -5.66 12.76 -11.78
N ASP A 64 -5.95 13.04 -10.52
CA ASP A 64 -5.16 13.98 -9.71
C ASP A 64 -3.76 13.43 -9.47
N LEU A 65 -3.60 12.13 -9.21
CA LEU A 65 -2.29 11.51 -9.09
C LEU A 65 -1.51 11.55 -10.42
N LYS A 66 -2.15 11.26 -11.55
CA LYS A 66 -1.51 11.38 -12.88
C LYS A 66 -1.00 12.79 -13.12
N ARG A 67 -1.82 13.78 -12.79
CA ARG A 67 -1.42 15.20 -12.91
C ARG A 67 -0.26 15.51 -11.96
N LEU A 68 -0.30 15.09 -10.71
CA LEU A 68 0.78 15.30 -9.76
C LEU A 68 2.10 14.71 -10.26
N VAL A 69 2.11 13.46 -10.73
CA VAL A 69 3.32 12.81 -11.26
C VAL A 69 3.86 13.58 -12.46
N SER A 70 3.00 14.00 -13.40
CA SER A 70 3.40 14.80 -14.55
C SER A 70 4.00 16.16 -14.13
N GLU A 71 3.39 16.87 -13.20
CA GLU A 71 3.88 18.15 -12.68
C GLU A 71 5.22 18.00 -11.94
N CYS A 72 5.40 16.90 -11.22
CA CYS A 72 6.67 16.55 -10.58
C CYS A 72 7.76 16.29 -11.62
N HIS A 73 7.48 15.45 -12.61
CA HIS A 73 8.44 15.12 -13.68
C HIS A 73 8.86 16.36 -14.48
N ASN A 74 7.93 17.27 -14.79
CA ASN A 74 8.24 18.55 -15.47
C ASN A 74 9.22 19.41 -14.67
N ARG A 75 9.33 19.18 -13.36
CA ARG A 75 10.25 19.89 -12.44
C ARG A 75 11.47 19.06 -12.04
N GLY A 76 11.65 17.88 -12.62
CA GLY A 76 12.75 16.97 -12.27
C GLY A 76 12.59 16.29 -10.91
N ILE A 77 11.38 16.23 -10.38
CA ILE A 77 11.06 15.57 -9.10
C ILE A 77 10.55 14.14 -9.39
N LYS A 78 11.15 13.15 -8.75
CA LYS A 78 10.73 11.74 -8.82
C LYS A 78 9.69 11.41 -7.76
N ILE A 79 8.83 10.42 -8.04
CA ILE A 79 7.76 9.97 -7.16
C ILE A 79 8.00 8.53 -6.72
N MET A 80 7.94 8.28 -5.42
CA MET A 80 8.02 6.97 -4.80
C MET A 80 6.76 6.70 -3.97
N LEU A 81 6.16 5.52 -4.16
CA LEU A 81 5.03 5.05 -3.36
C LEU A 81 5.45 4.01 -2.31
N ASP A 82 4.57 3.75 -1.36
CA ASP A 82 4.78 2.77 -0.30
C ASP A 82 4.17 1.41 -0.68
N ALA A 83 4.99 0.37 -0.70
CA ALA A 83 4.59 -1.01 -0.95
C ALA A 83 4.32 -1.72 0.39
N VAL A 84 3.09 -1.67 0.87
CA VAL A 84 2.64 -2.32 2.10
C VAL A 84 2.21 -3.75 1.78
N PHE A 85 3.17 -4.64 1.57
CA PHE A 85 2.94 -6.00 1.06
C PHE A 85 3.11 -7.10 2.11
N ASN A 86 3.61 -6.76 3.31
CA ASN A 86 3.68 -7.72 4.42
C ASN A 86 2.31 -8.10 4.96
N HIS A 87 1.35 -7.18 4.94
CA HIS A 87 0.02 -7.34 5.50
C HIS A 87 -1.01 -6.53 4.71
N SER A 88 -2.27 -6.91 4.81
CA SER A 88 -3.41 -6.10 4.34
C SER A 88 -4.11 -5.41 5.52
N GLY A 89 -5.17 -4.65 5.23
CA GLY A 89 -6.13 -4.23 6.25
C GLY A 89 -7.17 -5.32 6.54
N TYR A 90 -7.84 -5.20 7.68
CA TYR A 90 -8.91 -6.10 8.09
C TYR A 90 -10.05 -6.17 7.07
N TYR A 91 -10.40 -5.03 6.45
CA TYR A 91 -11.48 -4.93 5.48
C TYR A 91 -11.06 -5.23 4.03
N PHE A 92 -9.87 -5.76 3.81
CA PHE A 92 -9.45 -6.29 2.51
C PHE A 92 -10.37 -7.44 2.09
N ALA A 93 -10.93 -7.36 0.87
CA ALA A 93 -11.99 -8.28 0.45
C ALA A 93 -11.62 -9.79 0.57
N PRO A 94 -10.41 -10.24 0.18
CA PRO A 94 -9.99 -11.62 0.42
C PRO A 94 -9.99 -12.02 1.90
N PHE A 95 -9.60 -11.12 2.81
CA PHE A 95 -9.63 -11.41 4.24
C PHE A 95 -11.05 -11.51 4.78
N GLN A 96 -11.96 -10.65 4.33
CA GLN A 96 -13.39 -10.72 4.69
C GLN A 96 -14.03 -12.04 4.21
N ASP A 97 -13.65 -12.52 3.01
CA ASP A 97 -14.13 -13.81 2.52
C ASP A 97 -13.66 -14.99 3.41
N VAL A 98 -12.40 -14.93 3.89
CA VAL A 98 -11.89 -15.94 4.83
C VAL A 98 -12.60 -15.86 6.18
N LEU A 99 -12.93 -14.67 6.68
CA LEU A 99 -13.71 -14.50 7.90
C LEU A 99 -15.10 -15.12 7.77
N GLU A 100 -15.75 -14.99 6.61
CA GLU A 100 -17.09 -15.50 6.35
C GLU A 100 -17.11 -17.02 6.09
N LYS A 101 -16.21 -17.51 5.21
CA LYS A 101 -16.24 -18.90 4.71
C LYS A 101 -15.25 -19.83 5.42
N GLY A 102 -14.36 -19.29 6.23
CA GLY A 102 -13.34 -20.06 6.94
C GLY A 102 -12.43 -20.82 5.98
N GLN A 103 -12.21 -22.09 6.28
CA GLN A 103 -11.36 -22.97 5.47
C GLN A 103 -11.88 -23.20 4.04
N GLN A 104 -13.14 -22.92 3.75
CA GLN A 104 -13.75 -23.06 2.42
C GLN A 104 -13.54 -21.85 1.52
N SER A 105 -12.94 -20.79 2.03
CA SER A 105 -12.58 -19.64 1.22
C SER A 105 -11.48 -20.00 0.23
N GLU A 106 -11.59 -19.53 -1.01
CA GLU A 106 -10.52 -19.60 -2.00
C GLU A 106 -9.28 -18.77 -1.60
N TYR A 107 -9.43 -17.83 -0.67
CA TYR A 107 -8.36 -16.99 -0.13
C TYR A 107 -7.79 -17.50 1.19
N ALA A 108 -8.15 -18.71 1.67
CA ALA A 108 -7.66 -19.22 2.95
C ALA A 108 -6.12 -19.27 3.02
N ASP A 109 -5.46 -19.62 1.91
CA ASP A 109 -4.00 -19.69 1.81
C ASP A 109 -3.31 -18.32 1.57
N TRP A 110 -4.09 -17.24 1.45
CA TRP A 110 -3.56 -15.89 1.33
C TRP A 110 -3.04 -15.34 2.65
N PHE A 111 -3.43 -15.97 3.75
CA PHE A 111 -3.11 -15.57 5.12
C PHE A 111 -2.53 -16.75 5.90
N TYR A 112 -2.19 -16.52 7.15
CA TYR A 112 -1.67 -17.56 8.07
C TYR A 112 -2.65 -17.80 9.23
N PRO A 113 -3.75 -18.53 9.01
CA PRO A 113 -4.67 -18.89 10.08
C PRO A 113 -4.04 -19.96 10.98
N HIS A 114 -4.19 -19.83 12.31
CA HIS A 114 -3.82 -20.88 13.25
C HIS A 114 -4.93 -21.92 13.38
N ASN A 115 -6.17 -21.48 13.29
CA ASN A 115 -7.38 -22.33 13.28
C ASN A 115 -8.58 -21.55 12.71
N PHE A 116 -9.69 -22.23 12.49
CA PHE A 116 -10.94 -21.65 12.02
C PHE A 116 -12.08 -21.88 13.04
N PRO A 117 -13.09 -20.98 13.13
CA PRO A 117 -13.21 -19.71 12.39
C PRO A 117 -12.17 -18.68 12.84
N LEU A 118 -11.83 -17.73 11.95
CA LEU A 118 -10.92 -16.64 12.31
C LEU A 118 -11.54 -15.74 13.38
N GLN A 119 -10.72 -15.35 14.33
CA GLN A 119 -11.09 -14.46 15.43
C GLN A 119 -10.05 -13.35 15.59
N GLY A 120 -10.51 -12.10 15.51
CA GLY A 120 -9.70 -10.93 15.79
C GLY A 120 -9.61 -10.61 17.28
N GLY A 121 -9.41 -9.32 17.62
CA GLY A 121 -9.31 -8.83 18.99
C GLY A 121 -7.87 -8.72 19.48
N GLU A 122 -7.67 -8.74 20.80
CA GLU A 122 -6.33 -8.56 21.40
C GLU A 122 -5.36 -9.72 21.09
N ARG A 123 -5.88 -10.89 20.81
CA ARG A 123 -5.11 -12.10 20.46
C ARG A 123 -5.75 -12.77 19.26
N PRO A 124 -5.46 -12.31 18.05
CA PRO A 124 -6.01 -12.93 16.84
C PRO A 124 -5.47 -14.37 16.70
N ASN A 125 -6.30 -15.25 16.12
CA ASN A 125 -5.88 -16.61 15.79
C ASN A 125 -5.34 -16.76 14.36
N TYR A 126 -4.72 -15.70 13.87
CA TYR A 126 -3.99 -15.64 12.61
C TYR A 126 -2.77 -14.72 12.78
N GLU A 127 -1.77 -14.91 11.93
CA GLU A 127 -0.61 -14.01 11.92
C GLU A 127 -1.01 -12.60 11.52
N ALA A 128 -0.47 -11.61 12.21
CA ALA A 128 -0.72 -10.19 11.96
C ALA A 128 0.56 -9.37 12.22
N PHE A 129 0.71 -8.23 11.53
CA PHE A 129 1.80 -7.30 11.80
C PHE A 129 1.71 -6.80 13.25
N ALA A 130 2.81 -6.93 13.99
CA ALA A 130 2.95 -6.51 15.39
C ALA A 130 1.80 -7.03 16.31
N PHE A 131 1.20 -8.18 15.98
CA PHE A 131 0.05 -8.76 16.67
C PHE A 131 -1.23 -7.92 16.59
N VAL A 132 -1.30 -6.95 15.68
CA VAL A 132 -2.45 -6.06 15.48
C VAL A 132 -3.46 -6.75 14.56
N ALA A 133 -4.60 -7.16 15.11
CA ALA A 133 -5.64 -7.89 14.38
C ALA A 133 -6.16 -7.20 13.11
N SER A 134 -6.08 -5.86 13.06
CA SER A 134 -6.49 -5.08 11.88
C SER A 134 -5.51 -5.14 10.70
N MET A 135 -4.35 -5.78 10.88
CA MET A 135 -3.30 -5.90 9.86
C MET A 135 -2.89 -7.37 9.64
N PRO A 136 -3.79 -8.22 9.09
CA PRO A 136 -3.52 -9.64 8.83
C PRO A 136 -2.36 -9.81 7.85
N LYS A 137 -1.41 -10.71 8.21
CA LYS A 137 -0.21 -10.98 7.42
C LYS A 137 -0.57 -11.69 6.11
N LEU A 138 -0.03 -11.17 5.00
CA LEU A 138 -0.15 -11.79 3.68
C LEU A 138 0.88 -12.90 3.49
N ASN A 139 0.43 -14.02 2.93
CA ASN A 139 1.29 -15.14 2.57
C ASN A 139 1.95 -14.91 1.21
N THR A 140 3.07 -14.19 1.19
CA THR A 140 3.81 -13.89 -0.05
C THR A 140 4.51 -15.12 -0.67
N GLN A 141 4.43 -16.30 -0.05
CA GLN A 141 4.83 -17.58 -0.64
C GLN A 141 3.72 -18.21 -1.49
N SER A 142 2.45 -17.84 -1.23
CA SER A 142 1.33 -18.26 -2.09
C SER A 142 1.49 -17.69 -3.50
N PRO A 143 1.38 -18.53 -4.56
CA PRO A 143 1.49 -18.07 -5.95
C PRO A 143 0.45 -17.01 -6.30
N GLU A 144 -0.77 -17.11 -5.78
CA GLU A 144 -1.86 -16.17 -6.03
C GLU A 144 -1.60 -14.82 -5.37
N VAL A 145 -1.18 -14.80 -4.10
CA VAL A 145 -0.79 -13.57 -3.38
C VAL A 145 0.37 -12.90 -4.09
N LYS A 146 1.39 -13.68 -4.44
CA LYS A 146 2.55 -13.18 -5.18
C LYS A 146 2.12 -12.53 -6.50
N LYS A 147 1.32 -13.25 -7.30
CA LYS A 147 0.81 -12.72 -8.56
C LYS A 147 0.05 -11.41 -8.34
N TYR A 148 -0.86 -11.38 -7.39
CA TYR A 148 -1.66 -10.19 -7.06
C TYR A 148 -0.79 -8.98 -6.72
N LEU A 149 0.19 -9.14 -5.83
CA LEU A 149 1.08 -8.05 -5.41
C LEU A 149 2.04 -7.61 -6.53
N LEU A 150 2.48 -8.53 -7.38
CA LEU A 150 3.28 -8.19 -8.56
C LEU A 150 2.46 -7.43 -9.60
N ASP A 151 1.19 -7.80 -9.80
CA ASP A 151 0.26 -7.07 -10.67
C ASP A 151 0.01 -5.65 -10.13
N VAL A 152 -0.19 -5.49 -8.81
CA VAL A 152 -0.26 -4.17 -8.15
C VAL A 152 0.98 -3.35 -8.45
N SER A 153 2.17 -3.95 -8.28
CA SER A 153 3.45 -3.27 -8.47
C SER A 153 3.63 -2.76 -9.90
N ALA A 154 3.27 -3.58 -10.88
CA ALA A 154 3.32 -3.21 -12.29
C ALA A 154 2.26 -2.16 -12.66
N TYR A 155 1.05 -2.28 -12.11
CA TYR A 155 -0.06 -1.37 -12.40
C TYR A 155 0.30 0.10 -12.11
N TRP A 156 0.81 0.40 -10.91
CA TRP A 156 1.13 1.77 -10.53
C TRP A 156 2.28 2.36 -11.35
N ILE A 157 3.23 1.54 -11.79
CA ILE A 157 4.29 1.97 -12.71
C ILE A 157 3.70 2.31 -14.08
N ASN A 158 2.89 1.41 -14.64
CA ASN A 158 2.38 1.55 -16.01
C ASN A 158 1.34 2.65 -16.15
N GLU A 159 0.43 2.77 -15.16
CA GLU A 159 -0.67 3.72 -15.22
C GLU A 159 -0.28 5.13 -14.77
N PHE A 160 0.71 5.26 -13.88
CA PHE A 160 1.03 6.54 -13.23
C PHE A 160 2.48 6.98 -13.43
N ASP A 161 3.33 6.13 -14.03
CA ASP A 161 4.74 6.43 -14.28
C ASP A 161 5.54 6.79 -13.01
N ILE A 162 5.23 6.14 -11.89
CA ILE A 162 6.00 6.33 -10.65
C ILE A 162 7.46 5.89 -10.84
N ASP A 163 8.37 6.43 -10.03
CA ASP A 163 9.82 6.25 -10.17
C ASP A 163 10.41 5.29 -9.14
N GLY A 164 9.62 4.84 -8.18
CA GLY A 164 10.12 3.94 -7.15
C GLY A 164 9.07 3.41 -6.19
N TRP A 165 9.48 2.39 -5.44
CA TRP A 165 8.75 1.79 -4.35
C TRP A 165 9.59 1.80 -3.07
N ARG A 166 9.05 2.31 -1.99
CA ARG A 166 9.56 2.06 -0.64
C ARG A 166 8.94 0.77 -0.14
N LEU A 167 9.75 -0.16 0.33
CA LEU A 167 9.32 -1.49 0.75
C LEU A 167 9.08 -1.50 2.26
N ASP A 168 7.81 -1.44 2.66
CA ASP A 168 7.41 -1.49 4.06
C ASP A 168 7.67 -2.86 4.66
N VAL A 169 8.24 -2.91 5.88
CA VAL A 169 8.53 -4.14 6.63
C VAL A 169 9.25 -5.21 5.77
N ALA A 170 10.16 -4.78 4.91
CA ALA A 170 10.80 -5.62 3.90
C ALA A 170 11.51 -6.86 4.47
N ASN A 171 11.96 -6.79 5.71
CA ASN A 171 12.63 -7.88 6.43
C ASN A 171 11.68 -9.01 6.86
N GLU A 172 10.38 -8.79 6.87
CA GLU A 172 9.36 -9.79 7.23
C GLU A 172 8.71 -10.46 6.02
N VAL A 173 8.98 -9.95 4.82
CA VAL A 173 8.48 -10.51 3.56
C VAL A 173 9.50 -11.49 2.98
N ASP A 174 9.02 -12.55 2.34
CA ASP A 174 9.86 -13.57 1.72
C ASP A 174 10.87 -12.98 0.73
N HIS A 175 12.14 -13.37 0.85
CA HIS A 175 13.21 -12.88 -0.02
C HIS A 175 13.02 -13.25 -1.49
N GLN A 176 12.40 -14.40 -1.78
CA GLN A 176 12.12 -14.80 -3.16
C GLN A 176 11.09 -13.89 -3.79
N PHE A 177 10.07 -13.46 -3.02
CA PHE A 177 9.11 -12.45 -3.48
C PHE A 177 9.83 -11.16 -3.91
N TRP A 178 10.78 -10.63 -3.12
CA TRP A 178 11.52 -9.42 -3.48
C TRP A 178 12.39 -9.55 -4.72
N ARG A 179 12.91 -10.75 -5.00
CA ARG A 179 13.66 -11.01 -6.25
C ARG A 179 12.74 -10.95 -7.47
N GLU A 180 11.56 -11.55 -7.38
CA GLU A 180 10.56 -11.52 -8.44
C GLU A 180 9.99 -10.11 -8.61
N PHE A 181 9.68 -9.42 -7.51
CA PHE A 181 9.29 -8.01 -7.50
C PHE A 181 10.30 -7.13 -8.26
N ARG A 182 11.58 -7.23 -7.92
CA ARG A 182 12.64 -6.48 -8.62
C ARG A 182 12.64 -6.77 -10.12
N THR A 183 12.45 -8.02 -10.52
CA THR A 183 12.39 -8.41 -11.93
C THR A 183 11.20 -7.76 -12.62
N VAL A 184 10.00 -7.87 -12.04
CA VAL A 184 8.76 -7.32 -12.61
C VAL A 184 8.84 -5.80 -12.74
N VAL A 185 9.22 -5.08 -11.67
CA VAL A 185 9.24 -3.61 -11.71
C VAL A 185 10.25 -3.08 -12.73
N ARG A 186 11.42 -3.73 -12.86
CA ARG A 186 12.43 -3.34 -13.85
C ARG A 186 12.05 -3.69 -15.28
N GLN A 187 11.20 -4.67 -15.49
CA GLN A 187 10.62 -4.94 -16.81
C GLN A 187 9.67 -3.81 -17.25
N GLN A 188 8.96 -3.18 -16.29
CA GLN A 188 8.09 -2.06 -16.59
C GLN A 188 8.88 -0.75 -16.77
N LYS A 189 9.85 -0.50 -15.90
CA LYS A 189 10.67 0.72 -15.89
C LYS A 189 12.11 0.35 -15.48
N PRO A 190 13.06 0.27 -16.42
CA PRO A 190 14.42 -0.23 -16.14
C PRO A 190 15.18 0.55 -15.06
N ASP A 191 14.88 1.85 -14.94
CA ASP A 191 15.57 2.78 -14.03
C ASP A 191 14.87 2.97 -12.67
N ILE A 192 13.84 2.12 -12.38
CA ILE A 192 13.08 2.19 -11.13
C ILE A 192 13.93 1.73 -9.94
#